data_1a082a7ad1ccc3381c3fbee6735fb5f0
#
_entry.id   1a082a7ad1ccc3381c3fbee6735fb5f0
#
_cell.length_a   1.000
_cell.length_b   1.000
_cell.length_c   1.000
_cell.angle_alpha   90.00
_cell.angle_beta   90.00
_cell.angle_gamma   90.00
#
_symmetry.space_group_name_H-M   'P 1'
#
loop_
_entity.id
_entity.type
_entity.pdbx_description
1 polymer ?
#
loop_
_entity_poly.entity_id
_entity_poly.type
_entity_poly.pdbx_seq_one_letter_code
_entity_poly.pdbx_strand_id
1 'polypeptide(L)'
;EKRRKRAEEERQRKMLAASEAEQLAEVNRLEVEMRLNDLKTQEGTMAKEDYILARINIKAITIDFEVIGQANGHTDDLQQIDGIDEGLERRLNTLGISTLSQIAKMDDDMSDVVNDAIEYMPGRIRRQLWAEQAQILLE
;
A
#
# COMPACT_ATOMS: atom_id res chain seq x y z
N GLU A 1 8.25 -28.24 -32.04
CA GLU A 1 7.62 -28.93 -30.89
C GLU A 1 8.17 -28.52 -29.55
N LYS A 2 9.51 -28.48 -29.39
CA LYS A 2 10.15 -28.03 -28.15
C LYS A 2 9.81 -26.60 -27.80
N ARG A 3 9.69 -25.71 -28.79
CA ARG A 3 9.32 -24.29 -28.59
C ARG A 3 7.87 -24.14 -28.16
N ARG A 4 6.96 -24.94 -28.73
CA ARG A 4 5.55 -24.92 -28.35
C ARG A 4 5.36 -25.41 -26.90
N LYS A 5 6.06 -26.45 -26.53
CA LYS A 5 6.01 -27.02 -25.18
C LYS A 5 6.47 -26.02 -24.13
N ARG A 6 7.58 -25.31 -24.37
CA ARG A 6 8.11 -24.29 -23.47
C ARG A 6 7.17 -23.09 -23.34
N ALA A 7 6.60 -22.64 -24.45
CA ALA A 7 5.65 -21.53 -24.45
C ALA A 7 4.38 -21.89 -23.67
N GLU A 8 3.92 -23.12 -23.78
CA GLU A 8 2.74 -23.62 -23.08
C GLU A 8 3.00 -23.75 -21.58
N GLU A 9 4.15 -24.33 -21.20
CA GLU A 9 4.58 -24.43 -19.81
C GLU A 9 4.75 -23.07 -19.16
N GLU A 10 5.31 -22.12 -19.90
CA GLU A 10 5.47 -20.74 -19.41
C GLU A 10 4.13 -20.06 -19.22
N ARG A 11 3.17 -20.24 -20.14
CA ARG A 11 1.81 -19.71 -19.98
C ARG A 11 1.11 -20.30 -18.77
N GLN A 12 1.23 -21.62 -18.56
CA GLN A 12 0.65 -22.29 -17.41
C GLN A 12 1.25 -21.78 -16.10
N ARG A 13 2.56 -21.57 -16.05
CA ARG A 13 3.23 -21.00 -14.87
C ARG A 13 2.74 -19.59 -14.55
N LYS A 14 2.58 -18.75 -15.58
CA LYS A 14 2.06 -17.39 -15.42
C LYS A 14 0.62 -17.37 -14.92
N MET A 15 -0.20 -18.27 -15.46
CA MET A 15 -1.60 -18.41 -15.05
C MET A 15 -1.70 -18.89 -13.60
N LEU A 16 -0.87 -19.86 -13.20
CA LEU A 16 -0.85 -20.37 -11.84
C LEU A 16 -0.38 -19.30 -10.85
N ALA A 17 0.67 -18.55 -11.20
CA ALA A 17 1.18 -17.46 -10.37
C ALA A 17 0.13 -16.35 -10.20
N ALA A 18 -0.59 -16.00 -11.26
CA ALA A 18 -1.67 -15.02 -11.20
C ALA A 18 -2.82 -15.51 -10.31
N SER A 19 -3.17 -16.79 -10.41
CA SER A 19 -4.21 -17.40 -9.57
C SER A 19 -3.80 -17.42 -8.10
N GLU A 20 -2.54 -17.72 -7.80
CA GLU A 20 -2.01 -17.68 -6.44
C GLU A 20 -2.01 -16.25 -5.87
N ALA A 21 -1.65 -15.27 -6.69
CA ALA A 21 -1.68 -13.86 -6.31
C ALA A 21 -3.11 -13.39 -6.01
N GLU A 22 -4.08 -13.79 -6.83
CA GLU A 22 -5.50 -13.49 -6.61
C GLU A 22 -6.01 -14.14 -5.33
N GLN A 23 -5.62 -15.38 -5.05
CA GLN A 23 -5.99 -16.09 -3.83
C GLN A 23 -5.40 -15.40 -2.60
N LEU A 24 -4.14 -14.98 -2.67
CA LEU A 24 -3.50 -14.26 -1.57
C LEU A 24 -4.17 -12.91 -1.32
N ALA A 25 -4.51 -12.18 -2.39
CA ALA A 25 -5.20 -10.89 -2.27
C ALA A 25 -6.57 -11.09 -1.59
N GLU A 26 -7.30 -12.14 -1.94
CA GLU A 26 -8.59 -12.45 -1.32
C GLU A 26 -8.44 -12.83 0.15
N VAL A 27 -7.44 -13.64 0.50
CA VAL A 27 -7.14 -14.00 1.89
C VAL A 27 -6.80 -12.75 2.69
N ASN A 28 -5.97 -11.87 2.15
CA ASN A 28 -5.59 -10.61 2.81
C ASN A 28 -6.80 -9.70 3.00
N ARG A 29 -7.69 -9.63 2.02
CA ARG A 29 -8.92 -8.84 2.12
C ARG A 29 -9.82 -9.34 3.25
N LEU A 30 -10.00 -10.64 3.34
CA LEU A 30 -10.80 -11.26 4.40
C LEU A 30 -10.18 -11.08 5.78
N GLU A 31 -8.86 -11.19 5.87
CA GLU A 31 -8.10 -10.95 7.10
C GLU A 31 -8.28 -9.52 7.59
N VAL A 32 -8.17 -8.54 6.69
CA VAL A 32 -8.38 -7.13 7.00
C VAL A 32 -9.82 -6.91 7.50
N GLU A 33 -10.80 -7.44 6.79
CA GLU A 33 -12.21 -7.30 7.14
C GLU A 33 -12.49 -7.85 8.53
N MET A 34 -11.96 -9.03 8.84
CA MET A 34 -12.13 -9.67 10.14
C MET A 34 -11.49 -8.84 11.26
N ARG A 35 -10.26 -8.37 11.06
CA ARG A 35 -9.53 -7.55 12.03
C ARG A 35 -10.19 -6.20 12.26
N LEU A 36 -10.72 -5.58 11.19
CA LEU A 36 -11.45 -4.32 11.31
C LEU A 36 -12.74 -4.52 12.12
N ASN A 37 -13.44 -5.63 11.92
CA ASN A 37 -14.63 -5.94 12.70
C ASN A 37 -14.31 -6.14 14.19
N ASP A 38 -13.21 -6.83 14.49
CA ASP A 38 -12.76 -7.02 15.87
C ASP A 38 -12.38 -5.67 16.51
N LEU A 39 -11.69 -4.81 15.77
CA LEU A 39 -11.29 -3.49 16.25
C LEU A 39 -12.50 -2.60 16.53
N LYS A 40 -13.59 -2.79 15.81
CA LYS A 40 -14.82 -1.99 15.97
C LYS A 40 -15.35 -2.01 17.39
N THR A 41 -15.13 -3.12 18.12
CA THR A 41 -15.55 -3.25 19.51
C THR A 41 -14.82 -2.28 20.45
N GLN A 42 -13.69 -1.74 20.00
CA GLN A 42 -12.84 -0.80 20.75
C GLN A 42 -13.08 0.66 20.37
N GLU A 43 -13.99 0.92 19.44
CA GLU A 43 -14.35 2.28 19.04
C GLU A 43 -14.89 3.03 20.27
N GLY A 44 -14.35 4.21 20.52
CA GLY A 44 -14.72 5.00 21.68
C GLY A 44 -13.88 4.73 22.95
N THR A 45 -13.04 3.68 22.95
CA THR A 45 -12.14 3.40 24.07
C THR A 45 -10.79 4.11 23.94
N MET A 46 -10.53 4.71 22.78
CA MET A 46 -9.27 5.38 22.48
C MET A 46 -9.56 6.68 21.73
N ALA A 47 -8.54 7.55 21.62
CA ALA A 47 -8.63 8.78 20.85
C ALA A 47 -8.94 8.47 19.38
N LYS A 48 -9.70 9.35 18.73
CA LYS A 48 -10.19 9.15 17.36
C LYS A 48 -9.04 8.90 16.37
N GLU A 49 -7.96 9.68 16.45
CA GLU A 49 -6.80 9.50 15.56
C GLU A 49 -6.09 8.18 15.83
N ASP A 50 -5.98 7.78 17.10
CA ASP A 50 -5.39 6.48 17.46
C ASP A 50 -6.20 5.32 16.88
N TYR A 51 -7.52 5.43 16.87
CA TYR A 51 -8.39 4.45 16.24
C TYR A 51 -8.17 4.37 14.73
N ILE A 52 -8.03 5.53 14.08
CA ILE A 52 -7.73 5.60 12.64
C ILE A 52 -6.38 4.92 12.35
N LEU A 53 -5.35 5.22 13.15
CA LEU A 53 -4.03 4.61 12.97
C LEU A 53 -4.07 3.10 13.19
N ALA A 54 -4.88 2.62 14.15
CA ALA A 54 -5.06 1.19 14.38
C ALA A 54 -5.69 0.51 13.15
N ARG A 55 -6.67 1.15 12.50
CA ARG A 55 -7.25 0.64 11.25
C ARG A 55 -6.21 0.59 10.14
N ILE A 56 -5.41 1.62 10.01
CA ILE A 56 -4.36 1.70 8.98
C ILE A 56 -3.33 0.59 9.18
N ASN A 57 -2.92 0.36 10.42
CA ASN A 57 -1.97 -0.71 10.75
C ASN A 57 -2.48 -2.09 10.29
N ILE A 58 -3.78 -2.34 10.45
CA ILE A 58 -4.40 -3.58 9.97
C ILE A 58 -4.31 -3.68 8.44
N LYS A 59 -4.52 -2.57 7.74
CA LYS A 59 -4.51 -2.54 6.27
C LYS A 59 -3.10 -2.66 5.67
N ALA A 60 -2.05 -2.58 6.49
CA ALA A 60 -0.66 -2.67 6.01
C ALA A 60 -0.38 -3.96 5.23
N ILE A 61 -1.08 -5.04 5.52
CA ILE A 61 -0.91 -6.31 4.80
C ILE A 61 -1.33 -6.25 3.33
N THR A 62 -2.08 -5.22 2.93
CA THR A 62 -2.50 -5.03 1.53
C THR A 62 -1.44 -4.33 0.69
N ILE A 63 -0.37 -3.83 1.30
CA ILE A 63 0.69 -3.11 0.60
C ILE A 63 1.70 -4.10 0.04
N ASP A 64 1.98 -3.98 -1.25
CA ASP A 64 2.99 -4.81 -1.90
C ASP A 64 4.37 -4.14 -1.80
N PHE A 65 5.12 -4.52 -0.77
CA PHE A 65 6.45 -3.99 -0.54
C PHE A 65 7.49 -4.51 -1.55
N GLU A 66 7.16 -5.52 -2.34
CA GLU A 66 8.03 -5.93 -3.45
C GLU A 66 7.99 -4.88 -4.57
N VAL A 67 6.85 -4.21 -4.74
CA VAL A 67 6.71 -3.14 -5.75
C VAL A 67 7.39 -1.86 -5.29
N ILE A 68 7.12 -1.41 -4.06
CA ILE A 68 7.59 -0.11 -3.58
C ILE A 68 8.88 -0.16 -2.77
N GLY A 69 9.29 -1.35 -2.35
CA GLY A 69 10.48 -1.54 -1.51
C GLY A 69 10.21 -1.33 -0.03
N GLN A 70 11.16 -1.78 0.78
CA GLN A 70 11.12 -1.62 2.24
C GLN A 70 11.86 -0.35 2.65
N ALA A 71 11.42 0.27 3.75
CA ALA A 71 12.08 1.45 4.30
C ALA A 71 13.44 1.12 4.94
N ASN A 72 13.58 -0.09 5.49
CA ASN A 72 14.81 -0.57 6.15
C ASN A 72 15.31 0.37 7.25
N GLY A 73 14.38 0.94 8.02
CA GLY A 73 14.71 1.86 9.12
C GLY A 73 15.00 3.29 8.69
N HIS A 74 14.96 3.60 7.39
CA HIS A 74 15.14 4.97 6.90
C HIS A 74 13.84 5.76 6.98
N THR A 75 13.97 7.05 7.27
CA THR A 75 12.83 7.97 7.29
C THR A 75 13.21 9.25 6.55
N ASP A 76 12.33 9.67 5.64
CA ASP A 76 12.46 10.95 4.97
C ASP A 76 11.35 11.88 5.44
N ASP A 77 11.53 13.17 5.22
CA ASP A 77 10.48 14.16 5.43
C ASP A 77 9.49 14.08 4.26
N LEU A 78 8.39 13.37 4.46
CA LEU A 78 7.37 13.20 3.41
C LEU A 78 6.54 14.45 3.19
N GLN A 79 6.60 15.41 4.09
CA GLN A 79 5.88 16.68 3.95
C GLN A 79 6.48 17.57 2.86
N GLN A 80 7.62 17.20 2.30
CA GLN A 80 8.16 17.84 1.08
C GLN A 80 7.25 17.62 -0.13
N ILE A 81 6.40 16.60 -0.09
CA ILE A 81 5.41 16.36 -1.15
C ILE A 81 4.18 17.21 -0.86
N ASP A 82 3.79 18.02 -1.84
CA ASP A 82 2.56 18.82 -1.74
C ASP A 82 1.35 17.90 -1.60
N GLY A 83 0.59 18.11 -0.56
CA GLY A 83 -0.56 17.27 -0.22
C GLY A 83 -0.36 16.40 1.01
N ILE A 84 0.88 16.21 1.45
CA ILE A 84 1.19 15.45 2.66
C ILE A 84 1.44 16.40 3.82
N ASP A 85 0.54 16.40 4.79
CA ASP A 85 0.71 17.10 6.05
C ASP A 85 1.24 16.14 7.13
N GLU A 86 1.39 16.63 8.34
CA GLU A 86 1.90 15.83 9.47
C GLU A 86 1.00 14.62 9.75
N GLY A 87 -0.32 14.80 9.66
CA GLY A 87 -1.27 13.72 9.90
C GLY A 87 -1.17 12.60 8.86
N LEU A 88 -1.09 12.98 7.57
CA LEU A 88 -0.92 12.00 6.49
C LEU A 88 0.44 11.32 6.53
N GLU A 89 1.50 12.04 6.89
CA GLU A 89 2.82 11.44 7.08
C GLU A 89 2.77 10.35 8.16
N ARG A 90 2.12 10.63 9.28
CA ARG A 90 1.95 9.66 10.36
C ARG A 90 1.18 8.43 9.90
N ARG A 91 0.14 8.61 9.10
CA ARG A 91 -0.64 7.51 8.53
C ARG A 91 0.20 6.66 7.58
N LEU A 92 0.99 7.30 6.71
CA LEU A 92 1.90 6.59 5.80
C LEU A 92 2.95 5.80 6.58
N ASN A 93 3.53 6.41 7.61
CA ASN A 93 4.52 5.73 8.46
C ASN A 93 3.92 4.51 9.16
N THR A 94 2.69 4.61 9.63
CA THR A 94 1.96 3.50 10.24
C THR A 94 1.76 2.36 9.25
N LEU A 95 1.56 2.68 7.98
CA LEU A 95 1.40 1.70 6.92
C LEU A 95 2.72 1.01 6.55
N GLY A 96 3.85 1.58 6.92
CA GLY A 96 5.18 1.10 6.57
C GLY A 96 5.87 1.90 5.48
N ILE A 97 5.28 3.03 5.08
CA ILE A 97 5.84 3.93 4.06
C ILE A 97 6.43 5.14 4.77
N SER A 98 7.75 5.27 4.71
CA SER A 98 8.47 6.36 5.38
C SER A 98 9.55 7.01 4.51
N THR A 99 9.71 6.57 3.26
CA THR A 99 10.75 7.10 2.37
C THR A 99 10.16 7.64 1.08
N LEU A 100 10.82 8.66 0.54
CA LEU A 100 10.48 9.18 -0.79
C LEU A 100 10.66 8.13 -1.87
N SER A 101 11.64 7.25 -1.71
CA SER A 101 11.90 6.16 -2.65
C SER A 101 10.69 5.22 -2.77
N GLN A 102 10.05 4.90 -1.66
CA GLN A 102 8.84 4.07 -1.67
C GLN A 102 7.70 4.75 -2.41
N ILE A 103 7.49 6.03 -2.16
CA ILE A 103 6.42 6.79 -2.83
C ILE A 103 6.70 6.93 -4.33
N ALA A 104 7.97 7.16 -4.69
CA ALA A 104 8.39 7.29 -6.09
C ALA A 104 8.12 6.03 -6.91
N LYS A 105 8.09 4.87 -6.28
CA LYS A 105 7.87 3.57 -6.94
C LYS A 105 6.40 3.14 -6.99
N MET A 106 5.49 3.93 -6.45
CA MET A 106 4.06 3.62 -6.54
C MET A 106 3.57 3.78 -7.97
N ASP A 107 3.04 2.69 -8.53
CA ASP A 107 2.28 2.75 -9.79
C ASP A 107 0.84 3.20 -9.48
N ASP A 108 0.00 3.30 -10.50
CA ASP A 108 -1.38 3.74 -10.33
C ASP A 108 -2.17 2.81 -9.41
N ASP A 109 -2.02 1.50 -9.58
CA ASP A 109 -2.72 0.52 -8.75
C ASP A 109 -2.29 0.63 -7.28
N MET A 110 -1.00 0.72 -7.03
CA MET A 110 -0.49 0.84 -5.66
C MET A 110 -0.87 2.18 -5.05
N SER A 111 -0.88 3.26 -5.84
CA SER A 111 -1.34 4.57 -5.38
C SER A 111 -2.79 4.50 -4.88
N ASP A 112 -3.65 3.79 -5.61
CA ASP A 112 -5.05 3.62 -5.20
C ASP A 112 -5.18 2.77 -3.93
N VAL A 113 -4.39 1.71 -3.82
CA VAL A 113 -4.36 0.85 -2.61
C VAL A 113 -3.92 1.66 -1.39
N VAL A 114 -2.84 2.43 -1.51
CA VAL A 114 -2.34 3.28 -0.43
C VAL A 114 -3.35 4.36 -0.06
N ASN A 115 -3.94 4.99 -1.07
CA ASN A 115 -4.95 6.03 -0.88
C ASN A 115 -6.12 5.54 -0.03
N ASP A 116 -6.60 4.35 -0.33
CA ASP A 116 -7.69 3.72 0.43
C ASP A 116 -7.21 3.32 1.84
N ALA A 117 -6.01 2.75 1.93
CA ALA A 117 -5.46 2.29 3.20
C ALA A 117 -5.28 3.40 4.23
N ILE A 118 -4.83 4.59 3.80
CA ILE A 118 -4.64 5.74 4.71
C ILE A 118 -5.92 6.55 4.90
N GLU A 119 -7.02 6.10 4.32
CA GLU A 119 -8.34 6.73 4.43
C GLU A 119 -8.34 8.18 3.93
N TYR A 120 -7.63 8.41 2.83
CA TYR A 120 -7.62 9.70 2.14
C TYR A 120 -8.76 9.74 1.11
N MET A 121 -9.11 10.95 0.66
CA MET A 121 -10.18 11.10 -0.34
C MET A 121 -9.83 10.35 -1.62
N PRO A 122 -10.79 9.59 -2.21
CA PRO A 122 -10.49 8.73 -3.35
C PRO A 122 -9.80 9.46 -4.50
N GLY A 123 -8.74 8.84 -5.03
CA GLY A 123 -7.99 9.35 -6.17
C GLY A 123 -7.08 10.54 -5.90
N ARG A 124 -6.96 11.00 -4.67
CA ARG A 124 -6.16 12.20 -4.35
C ARG A 124 -4.67 12.00 -4.52
N ILE A 125 -4.14 10.83 -4.15
CA ILE A 125 -2.70 10.53 -4.32
C ILE A 125 -2.31 10.69 -5.79
N ARG A 126 -3.11 10.15 -6.71
CA ARG A 126 -2.84 10.24 -8.14
C ARG A 126 -3.01 11.66 -8.67
N ARG A 127 -4.08 12.34 -8.28
CA ARG A 127 -4.34 13.73 -8.72
C ARG A 127 -3.30 14.70 -8.21
N GLN A 128 -2.76 14.47 -7.01
CA GLN A 128 -1.72 15.31 -6.42
C GLN A 128 -0.32 14.90 -6.87
N LEU A 129 -0.20 13.85 -7.70
CA LEU A 129 1.05 13.42 -8.31
C LEU A 129 2.15 13.10 -7.28
N TRP A 130 1.80 12.39 -6.22
CA TRP A 130 2.76 12.08 -5.15
C TRP A 130 3.98 11.31 -5.67
N ALA A 131 3.77 10.28 -6.51
CA ALA A 131 4.87 9.48 -7.06
C ALA A 131 5.80 10.33 -7.92
N GLU A 132 5.25 11.16 -8.77
CA GLU A 132 5.98 12.06 -9.64
C GLU A 132 6.75 13.12 -8.84
N GLN A 133 6.13 13.69 -7.80
CA GLN A 133 6.80 14.64 -6.92
C GLN A 133 7.98 13.99 -6.21
N ALA A 134 7.81 12.75 -5.70
CA ALA A 134 8.87 12.02 -5.04
C ALA A 134 10.03 11.73 -6.00
N GLN A 135 9.74 11.36 -7.24
CA GLN A 135 10.77 11.14 -8.26
C GLN A 135 11.60 12.39 -8.50
N ILE A 136 10.96 13.55 -8.58
CA ILE A 136 11.64 14.84 -8.74
C ILE A 136 12.51 15.15 -7.53
N LEU A 137 12.01 14.91 -6.32
CA LEU A 137 12.75 15.17 -5.10
C LEU A 137 13.99 14.29 -4.95
N LEU A 138 13.99 13.12 -5.59
CA LEU A 138 15.11 12.17 -5.54
C LEU A 138 16.18 12.42 -6.62
N GLU A 139 15.94 13.32 -7.55
CA GLU A 139 16.90 13.68 -8.59
C GLU A 139 18.12 14.43 -8.05
#